data_8b601053bc4d56f515d0710964eb342e
#
_entry.id   8b601053bc4d56f515d0710964eb342e
#
_cell.length_a   1.000
_cell.length_b   1.000
_cell.length_c   1.000
_cell.angle_alpha   90.00
_cell.angle_beta   90.00
_cell.angle_gamma   90.00
#
_symmetry.space_group_name_H-M   'P 1'
#
loop_
_entity.id
_entity.type
_entity.pdbx_description
1 polymer ?
#
loop_
_entity_poly.entity_id
_entity_poly.type
_entity_poly.pdbx_seq_one_letter_code
_entity_poly.pdbx_strand_id
1 'polypeptide(L)'
;MCIRDRGHISTGCFWHNLHEGSLHLTIADTGWAKAAWGKLYGQWLAGANIFVYDHEKFTPADILRKIGQYRITSLCAPPTIYRFLIREDLSKYDLSSLEYCTTAGEALNGAVYDTFKRLTGVRLMEGFGQTETTLTLATFPWMEPKPGSMGVPNPQYDIDLLTPDGRSAEDGEQGQIVIRTDRGKPLGLFKEYY
;
A
#
# COMPACT_ATOMS: atom_id res chain seq x y z
N MET A 1 -3.92 22.32 3.54
CA MET A 1 -3.75 20.85 3.62
C MET A 1 -4.82 20.32 4.57
N CYS A 2 -5.67 19.43 4.13
CA CYS A 2 -6.79 18.86 4.87
C CYS A 2 -6.28 17.95 6.01
N ILE A 3 -7.09 17.77 7.05
CA ILE A 3 -6.77 16.82 8.16
C ILE A 3 -6.51 15.42 7.60
N ARG A 4 -7.29 15.01 6.59
CA ARG A 4 -7.10 13.73 5.91
C ARG A 4 -5.73 13.61 5.24
N ASP A 5 -5.22 14.67 4.63
CA ASP A 5 -3.93 14.65 3.93
C ASP A 5 -2.77 14.40 4.91
N ARG A 6 -2.85 14.93 6.12
CA ARG A 6 -1.87 14.67 7.19
C ARG A 6 -1.94 13.21 7.69
N GLY A 7 -3.10 12.56 7.62
CA GLY A 7 -3.27 11.15 7.94
C GLY A 7 -2.44 10.22 7.08
N HIS A 8 -2.00 10.68 5.90
CA HIS A 8 -1.16 9.90 5.00
C HIS A 8 0.32 9.80 5.42
N ILE A 9 0.72 10.41 6.54
CA ILE A 9 2.06 10.21 7.09
C ILE A 9 2.30 8.73 7.42
N SER A 10 1.29 8.05 7.96
CA SER A 10 1.38 6.61 8.23
C SER A 10 1.52 5.79 6.95
N THR A 11 0.87 6.19 5.88
CA THR A 11 0.98 5.55 4.57
C THR A 11 2.37 5.75 3.96
N GLY A 12 2.86 6.99 3.90
CA GLY A 12 4.13 7.31 3.25
C GLY A 12 5.35 6.84 4.04
N CYS A 13 5.46 7.29 5.30
CA CYS A 13 6.67 7.04 6.09
C CYS A 13 6.72 5.62 6.66
N PHE A 14 5.57 5.03 7.04
CA PHE A 14 5.57 3.78 7.80
C PHE A 14 5.11 2.57 7.01
N TRP A 15 4.26 2.73 5.99
CA TRP A 15 3.86 1.58 5.16
C TRP A 15 4.63 1.52 3.84
N HIS A 16 4.71 2.61 3.07
CA HIS A 16 5.57 2.66 1.89
C HIS A 16 7.06 2.74 2.23
N ASN A 17 7.38 2.96 3.52
CA ASN A 17 8.74 3.07 4.04
C ASN A 17 9.59 4.11 3.31
N LEU A 18 8.97 5.25 2.98
CA LEU A 18 9.60 6.32 2.22
C LEU A 18 10.36 7.28 3.12
N HIS A 19 11.44 7.81 2.58
CA HIS A 19 12.29 8.80 3.20
C HIS A 19 12.86 9.74 2.13
N GLU A 20 13.55 10.77 2.54
CA GLU A 20 14.28 11.66 1.63
C GLU A 20 15.25 10.84 0.76
N GLY A 21 15.21 11.09 -0.55
CA GLY A 21 15.98 10.34 -1.55
C GLY A 21 15.26 9.15 -2.16
N SER A 22 14.17 8.65 -1.58
CA SER A 22 13.35 7.62 -2.21
C SER A 22 12.74 8.12 -3.52
N LEU A 23 12.70 7.26 -4.54
CA LEU A 23 11.94 7.50 -5.78
C LEU A 23 10.81 6.47 -5.85
N HIS A 24 9.58 6.95 -5.66
CA HIS A 24 8.39 6.11 -5.54
C HIS A 24 7.53 6.11 -6.79
N LEU A 25 7.15 4.94 -7.25
CA LEU A 25 6.16 4.74 -8.31
C LEU A 25 4.91 4.09 -7.72
N THR A 26 3.75 4.72 -7.91
CA THR A 26 2.45 4.09 -7.68
C THR A 26 1.74 3.84 -9.00
N ILE A 27 1.37 2.58 -9.24
CA ILE A 27 0.51 2.18 -10.36
C ILE A 27 -0.93 2.13 -9.84
N ALA A 28 -1.70 3.18 -10.14
CA ALA A 28 -3.11 3.29 -9.80
C ALA A 28 -3.80 4.23 -10.78
N ASP A 29 -5.06 3.95 -11.10
CA ASP A 29 -5.91 4.86 -11.84
C ASP A 29 -6.07 6.18 -11.07
N THR A 30 -5.97 7.30 -11.78
CA THR A 30 -6.06 8.63 -11.18
C THR A 30 -7.45 8.98 -10.65
N GLY A 31 -8.48 8.24 -11.06
CA GLY A 31 -9.84 8.33 -10.51
C GLY A 31 -9.98 7.67 -9.13
N TRP A 32 -9.01 6.89 -8.69
CA TRP A 32 -9.04 6.24 -7.38
C TRP A 32 -8.33 7.08 -6.33
N ALA A 33 -8.88 7.11 -5.12
CA ALA A 33 -8.24 7.77 -3.98
C ALA A 33 -6.80 7.28 -3.71
N LYS A 34 -6.49 6.03 -4.07
CA LYS A 34 -5.13 5.47 -4.02
C LYS A 34 -4.13 6.31 -4.83
N ALA A 35 -4.55 6.96 -5.92
CA ALA A 35 -3.68 7.87 -6.66
C ALA A 35 -3.31 9.10 -5.83
N ALA A 36 -4.19 9.60 -4.96
CA ALA A 36 -3.89 10.72 -4.08
C ALA A 36 -3.01 10.28 -2.89
N TRP A 37 -3.41 9.27 -2.13
CA TRP A 37 -2.67 8.86 -0.94
C TRP A 37 -1.50 7.90 -1.24
N GLY A 38 -1.55 7.16 -2.34
CA GLY A 38 -0.44 6.34 -2.80
C GLY A 38 0.61 7.09 -3.64
N LYS A 39 0.30 8.30 -4.13
CA LYS A 39 1.17 9.08 -5.02
C LYS A 39 1.62 10.43 -4.47
N LEU A 40 0.79 11.13 -3.71
CA LEU A 40 1.02 12.55 -3.44
C LEU A 40 1.32 12.84 -1.96
N TYR A 41 0.30 12.74 -1.11
CA TYR A 41 0.37 13.33 0.22
C TYR A 41 1.37 12.64 1.14
N GLY A 42 1.34 11.32 1.22
CA GLY A 42 2.26 10.56 2.07
C GLY A 42 3.71 10.69 1.60
N GLN A 43 3.93 10.67 0.30
CA GLN A 43 5.24 10.78 -0.32
C GLN A 43 5.86 12.15 -0.08
N TRP A 44 5.10 13.22 -0.26
CA TRP A 44 5.59 14.58 0.01
C TRP A 44 5.84 14.82 1.50
N LEU A 45 5.01 14.26 2.38
CA LEU A 45 5.27 14.32 3.82
C LEU A 45 6.54 13.58 4.23
N ALA A 46 6.90 12.52 3.51
CA ALA A 46 8.13 11.75 3.70
C ALA A 46 9.37 12.40 3.05
N GLY A 47 9.21 13.49 2.29
CA GLY A 47 10.29 14.08 1.49
C GLY A 47 10.73 13.24 0.29
N ALA A 48 9.92 12.26 -0.12
CA ALA A 48 10.24 11.38 -1.23
C ALA A 48 9.95 12.03 -2.59
N ASN A 49 10.70 11.61 -3.61
CA ASN A 49 10.43 11.93 -4.99
C ASN A 49 9.34 11.01 -5.55
N ILE A 50 8.49 11.56 -6.41
CA ILE A 50 7.41 10.83 -7.05
C ILE A 50 7.75 10.63 -8.53
N PHE A 51 7.79 9.37 -8.96
CA PHE A 51 7.87 9.05 -10.38
C PHE A 51 6.48 9.03 -10.99
N VAL A 52 6.24 9.92 -11.93
CA VAL A 52 4.98 10.01 -12.68
C VAL A 52 5.21 9.49 -14.07
N TYR A 53 4.42 8.51 -14.47
CA TYR A 53 4.50 7.90 -15.78
C TYR A 53 3.11 7.78 -16.40
N ASP A 54 2.94 8.45 -17.53
CA ASP A 54 1.72 8.38 -18.32
C ASP A 54 1.87 7.32 -19.40
N HIS A 55 0.87 6.46 -19.56
CA HIS A 55 0.84 5.41 -20.58
C HIS A 55 -0.59 5.13 -21.02
N GLU A 56 -0.80 5.05 -22.30
CA GLU A 56 -2.11 4.73 -22.88
C GLU A 56 -2.54 3.29 -22.56
N LYS A 57 -1.57 2.37 -22.51
CA LYS A 57 -1.79 0.95 -22.21
C LYS A 57 -0.74 0.44 -21.24
N PHE A 58 -1.21 -0.23 -20.19
CA PHE A 58 -0.31 -0.93 -19.27
C PHE A 58 0.45 -2.04 -19.96
N THR A 59 1.78 -2.02 -19.88
CA THR A 59 2.68 -3.04 -20.37
C THR A 59 3.67 -3.42 -19.27
N PRO A 60 3.66 -4.65 -18.74
CA PRO A 60 4.54 -5.07 -17.65
C PRO A 60 6.02 -4.85 -17.96
N ALA A 61 6.45 -5.23 -19.15
CA ALA A 61 7.82 -5.06 -19.63
C ALA A 61 8.28 -3.61 -19.61
N ASP A 62 7.40 -2.65 -19.89
CA ASP A 62 7.74 -1.24 -19.87
C ASP A 62 7.94 -0.72 -18.45
N ILE A 63 7.07 -1.10 -17.52
CA ILE A 63 7.24 -0.76 -16.10
C ILE A 63 8.56 -1.30 -15.56
N LEU A 64 8.90 -2.56 -15.87
CA LEU A 64 10.15 -3.17 -15.44
C LEU A 64 11.38 -2.42 -16.00
N ARG A 65 11.34 -2.01 -17.28
CA ARG A 65 12.40 -1.16 -17.86
C ARG A 65 12.51 0.19 -17.16
N LYS A 66 11.37 0.84 -16.83
CA LYS A 66 11.36 2.13 -16.14
C LYS A 66 11.95 2.03 -14.73
N ILE A 67 11.69 0.94 -14.02
CA ILE A 67 12.30 0.70 -12.71
C ILE A 67 13.83 0.78 -12.79
N GLY A 68 14.45 0.05 -13.72
CA GLY A 68 15.90 0.07 -13.89
C GLY A 68 16.41 1.39 -14.45
N GLN A 69 15.78 1.92 -15.51
CA GLN A 69 16.19 3.13 -16.21
C GLN A 69 16.25 4.35 -15.30
N TYR A 70 15.26 4.50 -14.41
CA TYR A 70 15.13 5.64 -13.51
C TYR A 70 15.54 5.32 -12.09
N ARG A 71 15.99 4.09 -11.82
CA ARG A 71 16.40 3.63 -10.49
C ARG A 71 15.32 3.85 -9.43
N ILE A 72 14.10 3.40 -9.75
CA ILE A 72 12.96 3.50 -8.84
C ILE A 72 13.24 2.60 -7.63
N THR A 73 13.13 3.16 -6.42
CA THR A 73 13.46 2.47 -5.18
C THR A 73 12.25 1.82 -4.52
N SER A 74 11.05 2.33 -4.80
CA SER A 74 9.82 1.84 -4.18
C SER A 74 8.66 1.76 -5.16
N LEU A 75 7.90 0.66 -5.11
CA LEU A 75 6.75 0.41 -5.96
C LEU A 75 5.50 0.11 -5.14
N CYS A 76 4.40 0.83 -5.41
CA CYS A 76 3.07 0.49 -4.94
C CYS A 76 2.16 0.12 -6.12
N ALA A 77 1.59 -1.08 -6.08
CA ALA A 77 0.67 -1.54 -7.12
C ALA A 77 -0.36 -2.52 -6.55
N PRO A 78 -1.54 -2.69 -7.19
CA PRO A 78 -2.46 -3.76 -6.81
C PRO A 78 -1.86 -5.14 -7.11
N PRO A 79 -2.31 -6.21 -6.41
CA PRO A 79 -1.86 -7.59 -6.62
C PRO A 79 -1.94 -8.06 -8.06
N THR A 80 -2.96 -7.61 -8.80
CA THR A 80 -3.11 -7.91 -10.23
C THR A 80 -1.92 -7.43 -11.05
N ILE A 81 -1.35 -6.27 -10.76
CA ILE A 81 -0.14 -5.76 -11.44
C ILE A 81 1.06 -6.66 -11.16
N TYR A 82 1.30 -7.03 -9.88
CA TYR A 82 2.39 -7.96 -9.54
C TYR A 82 2.23 -9.31 -10.24
N ARG A 83 0.99 -9.80 -10.40
CA ARG A 83 0.70 -11.02 -11.17
C ARG A 83 1.10 -10.90 -12.64
N PHE A 84 1.01 -9.73 -13.24
CA PHE A 84 1.52 -9.49 -14.59
C PHE A 84 3.05 -9.38 -14.62
N LEU A 85 3.65 -8.66 -13.65
CA LEU A 85 5.10 -8.49 -13.60
C LEU A 85 5.84 -9.83 -13.47
N ILE A 86 5.37 -10.76 -12.63
CA ILE A 86 6.01 -12.07 -12.44
C ILE A 86 5.85 -13.04 -13.62
N ARG A 87 5.07 -12.70 -14.65
CA ARG A 87 4.98 -13.47 -15.90
C ARG A 87 6.07 -13.10 -16.90
N GLU A 88 6.71 -11.95 -16.71
CA GLU A 88 7.86 -11.55 -17.49
C GLU A 88 9.12 -12.29 -17.03
N ASP A 89 10.09 -12.40 -17.93
CA ASP A 89 11.42 -12.88 -17.56
C ASP A 89 12.19 -11.76 -16.85
N LEU A 90 12.08 -11.72 -15.51
CA LEU A 90 12.65 -10.65 -14.68
C LEU A 90 14.19 -10.58 -14.77
N SER A 91 14.87 -11.65 -15.22
CA SER A 91 16.33 -11.64 -15.39
C SER A 91 16.81 -10.69 -16.49
N LYS A 92 15.89 -10.23 -17.35
CA LYS A 92 16.19 -9.28 -18.44
C LYS A 92 16.15 -7.81 -18.01
N TYR A 93 15.78 -7.54 -16.75
CA TYR A 93 15.59 -6.18 -16.25
C TYR A 93 16.48 -5.91 -15.05
N ASP A 94 17.03 -4.70 -14.98
CA ASP A 94 17.76 -4.25 -13.79
C ASP A 94 16.76 -3.78 -12.73
N LEU A 95 16.54 -4.62 -11.72
CA LEU A 95 15.69 -4.32 -10.58
C LEU A 95 16.49 -4.05 -9.30
N SER A 96 17.81 -3.86 -9.42
CA SER A 96 18.72 -3.70 -8.28
C SER A 96 18.44 -2.47 -7.40
N SER A 97 17.74 -1.47 -7.97
CA SER A 97 17.32 -0.28 -7.23
C SER A 97 16.04 -0.48 -6.42
N LEU A 98 15.27 -1.54 -6.69
CA LEU A 98 13.98 -1.75 -6.06
C LEU A 98 14.17 -2.36 -4.66
N GLU A 99 13.93 -1.56 -3.63
CA GLU A 99 14.18 -1.91 -2.24
C GLU A 99 12.90 -2.32 -1.49
N TYR A 100 11.76 -1.74 -1.89
CA TYR A 100 10.52 -1.89 -1.13
C TYR A 100 9.28 -1.90 -2.02
N CYS A 101 8.36 -2.83 -1.75
CA CYS A 101 7.13 -2.96 -2.50
C CYS A 101 5.90 -3.07 -1.60
N THR A 102 4.85 -2.34 -1.95
CA THR A 102 3.57 -2.36 -1.25
C THR A 102 2.43 -2.73 -2.17
N THR A 103 1.42 -3.38 -1.62
CA THR A 103 0.23 -3.79 -2.36
C THR A 103 -1.04 -3.57 -1.55
N ALA A 104 -2.11 -3.12 -2.22
CA ALA A 104 -3.42 -2.92 -1.63
C ALA A 104 -4.51 -2.86 -2.71
N GLY A 105 -5.77 -2.91 -2.28
CA GLY A 105 -6.95 -2.80 -3.14
C GLY A 105 -7.58 -4.14 -3.49
N GLU A 106 -6.83 -5.22 -3.41
CA GLU A 106 -7.27 -6.61 -3.59
C GLU A 106 -6.51 -7.48 -2.59
N ALA A 107 -7.02 -8.68 -2.29
CA ALA A 107 -6.30 -9.64 -1.45
C ALA A 107 -5.07 -10.18 -2.20
N LEU A 108 -3.93 -10.21 -1.53
CA LEU A 108 -2.69 -10.75 -2.09
C LEU A 108 -2.70 -12.28 -2.05
N ASN A 109 -2.59 -12.90 -3.22
CA ASN A 109 -2.43 -14.35 -3.31
C ASN A 109 -1.02 -14.77 -2.89
N GLY A 110 -0.90 -15.77 -2.01
CA GLY A 110 0.38 -16.27 -1.52
C GLY A 110 1.34 -16.71 -2.62
N ALA A 111 0.84 -17.36 -3.68
CA ALA A 111 1.70 -17.77 -4.80
C ALA A 111 2.30 -16.58 -5.57
N VAL A 112 1.60 -15.45 -5.63
CA VAL A 112 2.13 -14.21 -6.23
C VAL A 112 3.22 -13.63 -5.33
N TYR A 113 2.98 -13.59 -4.01
CA TYR A 113 3.97 -13.16 -3.03
C TYR A 113 5.25 -13.98 -3.11
N ASP A 114 5.13 -15.32 -3.00
CA ASP A 114 6.28 -16.23 -2.99
C ASP A 114 7.10 -16.14 -4.29
N THR A 115 6.40 -16.06 -5.42
CA THR A 115 7.04 -15.94 -6.73
C THR A 115 7.78 -14.62 -6.87
N PHE A 116 7.14 -13.50 -6.51
CA PHE A 116 7.77 -12.18 -6.59
C PHE A 116 8.98 -12.08 -5.66
N LYS A 117 8.85 -12.50 -4.40
CA LYS A 117 9.95 -12.54 -3.41
C LYS A 117 11.12 -13.41 -3.90
N ARG A 118 10.83 -14.58 -4.45
CA ARG A 118 11.85 -15.49 -4.98
C ARG A 118 12.60 -14.88 -6.18
N LEU A 119 11.90 -14.18 -7.07
CA LEU A 119 12.49 -13.63 -8.31
C LEU A 119 13.23 -12.31 -8.08
N THR A 120 12.83 -11.50 -7.11
CA THR A 120 13.36 -10.15 -6.89
C THR A 120 14.12 -10.00 -5.57
N GLY A 121 13.91 -10.90 -4.61
CA GLY A 121 14.38 -10.73 -3.23
C GLY A 121 13.53 -9.75 -2.41
N VAL A 122 12.61 -9.01 -3.02
CA VAL A 122 11.83 -7.95 -2.36
C VAL A 122 10.51 -8.50 -1.83
N ARG A 123 10.15 -8.11 -0.61
CA ARG A 123 8.87 -8.47 0.02
C ARG A 123 7.73 -7.58 -0.49
N LEU A 124 6.52 -8.14 -0.57
CA LEU A 124 5.30 -7.37 -0.80
C LEU A 124 4.61 -7.11 0.54
N MET A 125 4.50 -5.86 0.92
CA MET A 125 3.88 -5.43 2.16
C MET A 125 2.42 -5.08 1.88
N GLU A 126 1.50 -5.93 2.35
CA GLU A 126 0.07 -5.76 2.11
C GLU A 126 -0.52 -4.69 3.03
N GLY A 127 -1.50 -3.94 2.53
CA GLY A 127 -2.25 -2.98 3.30
C GLY A 127 -3.70 -2.91 2.87
N PHE A 128 -4.54 -2.50 3.79
CA PHE A 128 -5.97 -2.28 3.59
C PHE A 128 -6.35 -0.88 4.02
N GLY A 129 -7.23 -0.28 3.25
CA GLY A 129 -7.81 1.03 3.57
C GLY A 129 -8.89 1.41 2.57
N GLN A 130 -9.56 2.48 2.86
CA GLN A 130 -10.63 3.03 2.03
C GLN A 130 -10.38 4.51 1.78
N THR A 131 -11.13 5.10 0.84
CA THR A 131 -11.09 6.56 0.59
C THR A 131 -11.41 7.34 1.86
N GLU A 132 -12.29 6.79 2.66
CA GLU A 132 -12.81 7.38 3.90
C GLU A 132 -11.85 7.31 5.07
N THR A 133 -10.90 6.37 5.06
CA THR A 133 -10.07 6.03 6.22
C THR A 133 -8.58 6.17 5.98
N THR A 134 -8.11 6.34 4.75
CA THR A 134 -6.69 6.14 4.42
C THR A 134 -6.25 4.68 4.69
N LEU A 135 -4.99 4.46 5.09
CA LEU A 135 -4.48 3.14 5.47
C LEU A 135 -5.02 2.74 6.84
N THR A 136 -5.79 1.66 6.90
CA THR A 136 -6.45 1.18 8.13
C THR A 136 -5.69 0.03 8.78
N LEU A 137 -5.31 -0.97 7.98
CA LEU A 137 -4.52 -2.13 8.39
C LEU A 137 -3.30 -2.25 7.47
N ALA A 138 -2.17 -2.69 7.98
CA ALA A 138 -0.99 -2.90 7.15
C ALA A 138 0.01 -3.89 7.75
N THR A 139 0.80 -4.49 6.86
CA THR A 139 2.07 -5.10 7.20
C THR A 139 3.13 -4.01 7.16
N PHE A 140 3.69 -3.65 8.30
CA PHE A 140 4.68 -2.58 8.43
C PHE A 140 6.12 -3.08 8.18
N PRO A 141 7.11 -2.18 7.92
CA PRO A 141 8.48 -2.57 7.55
C PRO A 141 9.19 -3.50 8.54
N TRP A 142 8.87 -3.39 9.81
CA TRP A 142 9.44 -4.21 10.89
C TRP A 142 8.77 -5.58 11.07
N MET A 143 7.76 -5.89 10.25
CA MET A 143 7.00 -7.14 10.30
C MET A 143 7.45 -8.09 9.20
N GLU A 144 7.34 -9.40 9.45
CA GLU A 144 7.40 -10.38 8.37
C GLU A 144 6.00 -10.53 7.75
N PRO A 145 5.86 -10.37 6.43
CA PRO A 145 4.58 -10.52 5.74
C PRO A 145 4.00 -11.92 5.90
N LYS A 146 2.71 -11.99 6.17
CA LYS A 146 1.91 -13.22 6.15
C LYS A 146 0.94 -13.12 4.98
N PRO A 147 1.22 -13.77 3.83
CA PRO A 147 0.35 -13.69 2.67
C PRO A 147 -1.10 -14.08 2.99
N GLY A 148 -2.04 -13.27 2.49
CA GLY A 148 -3.47 -13.41 2.81
C GLY A 148 -3.90 -12.72 4.12
N SER A 149 -2.97 -12.05 4.81
CA SER A 149 -3.28 -11.18 5.95
C SER A 149 -3.02 -9.73 5.59
N MET A 150 -3.99 -8.86 5.86
CA MET A 150 -3.83 -7.42 5.67
C MET A 150 -2.88 -6.76 6.67
N GLY A 151 -2.31 -7.52 7.61
CA GLY A 151 -1.42 -7.03 8.65
C GLY A 151 -2.14 -6.69 9.96
N VAL A 152 -1.68 -5.66 10.63
CA VAL A 152 -2.17 -5.21 11.94
C VAL A 152 -2.81 -3.82 11.83
N PRO A 153 -3.62 -3.41 12.83
CA PRO A 153 -4.16 -2.06 12.89
C PRO A 153 -3.09 -0.98 12.77
N ASN A 154 -3.36 0.02 11.94
CA ASN A 154 -2.56 1.23 11.90
C ASN A 154 -2.73 1.97 13.25
N PRO A 155 -1.63 2.29 13.97
CA PRO A 155 -1.70 2.95 15.27
C PRO A 155 -2.45 4.29 15.30
N GLN A 156 -2.74 4.85 14.13
CA GLN A 156 -3.53 6.06 13.97
C GLN A 156 -5.02 5.85 14.28
N TYR A 157 -5.48 4.60 14.28
CA TYR A 157 -6.87 4.22 14.47
C TYR A 157 -7.05 3.25 15.64
N ASP A 158 -8.08 3.45 16.41
CA ASP A 158 -8.58 2.47 17.37
C ASP A 158 -9.55 1.53 16.62
N ILE A 159 -9.04 0.36 16.21
CA ILE A 159 -9.75 -0.59 15.35
C ILE A 159 -10.21 -1.77 16.18
N ASP A 160 -11.44 -2.19 15.92
CA ASP A 160 -12.02 -3.39 16.49
C ASP A 160 -12.70 -4.24 15.39
N LEU A 161 -12.98 -5.48 15.72
CA LEU A 161 -13.81 -6.37 14.93
C LEU A 161 -15.10 -6.63 15.66
N LEU A 162 -16.23 -6.20 15.14
CA LEU A 162 -17.54 -6.43 15.75
C LEU A 162 -18.26 -7.61 15.10
N THR A 163 -18.67 -8.54 15.91
CA THR A 163 -19.58 -9.62 15.52
C THR A 163 -20.98 -9.08 15.20
N PRO A 164 -21.85 -9.86 14.55
CA PRO A 164 -23.21 -9.41 14.21
C PRO A 164 -24.07 -9.00 15.42
N ASP A 165 -23.77 -9.51 16.60
CA ASP A 165 -24.45 -9.15 17.87
C ASP A 165 -23.82 -7.93 18.56
N GLY A 166 -22.79 -7.31 17.93
CA GLY A 166 -22.22 -6.03 18.37
C GLY A 166 -21.15 -6.13 19.45
N ARG A 167 -20.67 -7.32 19.81
CA ARG A 167 -19.51 -7.49 20.70
C ARG A 167 -18.20 -7.52 19.90
N SER A 168 -17.10 -7.30 20.58
CA SER A 168 -15.77 -7.54 19.99
C SER A 168 -15.59 -9.02 19.67
N ALA A 169 -15.08 -9.32 18.47
CA ALA A 169 -14.77 -10.67 18.04
C ALA A 169 -13.56 -11.23 18.79
N GLU A 170 -13.61 -12.52 19.10
CA GLU A 170 -12.47 -13.25 19.66
C GLU A 170 -11.51 -13.71 18.56
N ASP A 171 -10.32 -14.17 18.94
CA ASP A 171 -9.31 -14.68 18.00
C ASP A 171 -9.88 -15.85 17.18
N GLY A 172 -9.80 -15.70 15.84
CA GLY A 172 -10.33 -16.68 14.91
C GLY A 172 -11.82 -16.50 14.56
N GLU A 173 -12.50 -15.56 15.20
CA GLU A 173 -13.90 -15.23 14.90
C GLU A 173 -14.00 -14.16 13.80
N GLN A 174 -15.06 -14.23 13.01
CA GLN A 174 -15.34 -13.22 11.99
C GLN A 174 -16.05 -12.00 12.60
N GLY A 175 -15.59 -10.81 12.18
CA GLY A 175 -16.20 -9.55 12.57
C GLY A 175 -16.08 -8.49 11.50
N GLN A 176 -16.93 -7.48 11.61
CA GLN A 176 -16.86 -6.27 10.79
C GLN A 176 -15.74 -5.38 11.32
N ILE A 177 -14.84 -4.92 10.44
CA ILE A 177 -13.81 -3.93 10.79
C ILE A 177 -14.50 -2.61 11.09
N VAL A 178 -14.30 -2.09 12.30
CA VAL A 178 -14.82 -0.80 12.75
C VAL A 178 -13.70 0.07 13.30
N ILE A 179 -13.90 1.38 13.22
CA ILE A 179 -13.03 2.38 13.84
C ILE A 179 -13.81 3.02 14.99
N ARG A 180 -13.27 2.91 16.20
CA ARG A 180 -13.85 3.57 17.38
C ARG A 180 -13.63 5.08 17.28
N THR A 181 -14.67 5.85 17.53
CA THR A 181 -14.64 7.32 17.47
C THR A 181 -15.18 7.98 18.76
N ASP A 182 -15.50 7.21 19.77
CA ASP A 182 -16.01 7.66 21.08
C ASP A 182 -15.01 8.56 21.82
N ARG A 183 -13.70 8.38 21.59
CA ARG A 183 -12.62 9.21 22.14
C ARG A 183 -12.22 10.38 21.23
N GLY A 184 -12.95 10.59 20.15
CA GLY A 184 -12.69 11.62 19.15
C GLY A 184 -12.45 11.04 17.77
N LYS A 185 -12.61 11.89 16.75
CA LYS A 185 -12.42 11.50 15.36
C LYS A 185 -10.91 11.43 15.03
N PRO A 186 -10.39 10.25 14.61
CA PRO A 186 -8.97 10.12 14.34
C PRO A 186 -8.55 10.93 13.11
N LEU A 187 -7.26 11.28 13.08
CA LEU A 187 -6.64 11.93 11.93
C LEU A 187 -6.73 11.01 10.71
N GLY A 188 -7.12 11.54 9.56
CA GLY A 188 -7.24 10.78 8.32
C GLY A 188 -8.63 10.21 8.05
N LEU A 189 -9.51 10.17 9.04
CA LEU A 189 -10.91 9.80 8.81
C LEU A 189 -11.66 10.91 8.08
N PHE A 190 -12.43 10.57 7.05
CA PHE A 190 -13.23 11.55 6.29
C PHE A 190 -14.26 12.24 7.18
N LYS A 191 -14.70 13.43 6.78
CA LYS A 191 -15.63 14.20 7.58
C LYS A 191 -17.05 13.60 7.52
N GLU A 192 -17.60 13.54 6.34
CA GLU A 192 -18.97 13.09 6.04
C GLU A 192 -19.18 12.99 4.53
N TYR A 193 -20.21 12.29 4.10
CA TYR A 193 -20.74 12.38 2.76
C TYR A 193 -21.69 13.58 2.65
N TYR A 194 -21.81 14.15 1.45
CA TYR A 194 -22.75 15.23 1.12
C TYR A 194 -23.97 14.66 0.41
#